data_11095e5215cbe28077709f97fd4cf732
#
_entry.id   11095e5215cbe28077709f97fd4cf732
#
_cell.length_a   1.000
_cell.length_b   1.000
_cell.length_c   1.000
_cell.angle_alpha   90.00
_cell.angle_beta   90.00
_cell.angle_gamma   90.00
#
_symmetry.space_group_name_H-M   'P 1'
#
loop_
_entity.id
_entity.type
_entity.pdbx_description
1 polymer ?
#
loop_
_entity_poly.entity_id
_entity_poly.type
_entity_poly.pdbx_seq_one_letter_code
_entity_poly.pdbx_strand_id
1 'polypeptide(L)'
;MAVSAIRLAGPDDVPALAALKLRAFRETFIEDFAIPYPPADLALFETETYGPARVAAEIADAKHATWVAVDPEGALVAYAHVGPCKLPHPELRAGEVELYQLYMLRGQQGGGLGRALMERAMGWMQAQPDKDRQWLGVWSGNDRAQRFYARFGFRQVGTYSFAVGDHRDHEFIYRRG
;
A
#
# COMPACT_ATOMS: atom_id res chain seq x y z
N MET A 1 -5.35 -19.04 -6.60
CA MET A 1 -6.83 -19.11 -6.76
C MET A 1 -7.26 -17.99 -7.72
N ALA A 2 -8.39 -18.16 -8.42
CA ALA A 2 -8.89 -17.11 -9.31
C ALA A 2 -9.47 -15.96 -8.47
N VAL A 3 -9.26 -14.71 -8.89
CA VAL A 3 -9.95 -13.54 -8.34
C VAL A 3 -11.21 -13.31 -9.16
N SER A 4 -12.34 -13.15 -8.51
CA SER A 4 -13.63 -12.94 -9.18
C SER A 4 -13.84 -11.49 -9.62
N ALA A 5 -13.32 -10.53 -8.85
CA ALA A 5 -13.47 -9.10 -9.14
C ALA A 5 -12.36 -8.25 -8.49
N ILE A 6 -12.07 -7.11 -9.13
CA ILE A 6 -11.35 -5.99 -8.52
C ILE A 6 -12.29 -4.78 -8.57
N ARG A 7 -12.59 -4.20 -7.41
CA ARG A 7 -13.50 -3.07 -7.28
C ARG A 7 -13.01 -2.05 -6.24
N LEU A 8 -13.58 -0.87 -6.24
CA LEU A 8 -13.39 0.09 -5.15
C LEU A 8 -13.97 -0.48 -3.85
N ALA A 9 -13.26 -0.25 -2.75
CA ALA A 9 -13.76 -0.54 -1.42
C ALA A 9 -14.84 0.47 -1.02
N GLY A 10 -15.86 -0.01 -0.33
CA GLY A 10 -16.93 0.79 0.25
C GLY A 10 -17.00 0.69 1.77
N PRO A 11 -17.91 1.43 2.41
CA PRO A 11 -18.06 1.40 3.88
C PRO A 11 -18.29 0.01 4.46
N ASP A 12 -19.00 -0.85 3.74
CA ASP A 12 -19.30 -2.22 4.18
C ASP A 12 -18.05 -3.13 4.19
N ASP A 13 -17.00 -2.75 3.47
CA ASP A 13 -15.74 -3.50 3.45
C ASP A 13 -14.83 -3.21 4.65
N VAL A 14 -15.11 -2.19 5.45
CA VAL A 14 -14.21 -1.71 6.51
C VAL A 14 -13.71 -2.83 7.42
N PRO A 15 -14.55 -3.70 7.99
CA PRO A 15 -14.05 -4.77 8.88
C PRO A 15 -13.14 -5.76 8.15
N ALA A 16 -13.54 -6.21 6.96
CA ALA A 16 -12.80 -7.19 6.18
C ALA A 16 -11.47 -6.59 5.63
N LEU A 17 -11.51 -5.33 5.19
CA LEU A 17 -10.33 -4.62 4.71
C LEU A 17 -9.33 -4.33 5.83
N ALA A 18 -9.78 -3.94 7.02
CA ALA A 18 -8.90 -3.77 8.17
C ALA A 18 -8.18 -5.08 8.54
N ALA A 19 -8.92 -6.19 8.57
CA ALA A 19 -8.34 -7.51 8.81
C ALA A 19 -7.35 -7.92 7.71
N LEU A 20 -7.68 -7.67 6.43
CA LEU A 20 -6.79 -7.95 5.31
C LEU A 20 -5.49 -7.13 5.39
N LYS A 21 -5.60 -5.82 5.66
CA LYS A 21 -4.44 -4.93 5.78
C LYS A 21 -3.48 -5.40 6.87
N LEU A 22 -4.02 -5.68 8.05
CA LEU A 22 -3.24 -6.19 9.18
C LEU A 22 -2.57 -7.52 8.86
N ARG A 23 -3.31 -8.46 8.28
CA ARG A 23 -2.78 -9.78 7.91
C ARG A 23 -1.67 -9.67 6.87
N ALA A 24 -1.89 -8.90 5.81
CA ALA A 24 -0.89 -8.71 4.75
C ALA A 24 0.39 -8.03 5.26
N PHE A 25 0.28 -7.08 6.19
CA PHE A 25 1.41 -6.49 6.88
C PHE A 25 2.19 -7.54 7.66
N ARG A 26 1.52 -8.34 8.49
CA ARG A 26 2.18 -9.38 9.31
C ARG A 26 2.84 -10.44 8.44
N GLU A 27 2.17 -10.94 7.41
CA GLU A 27 2.75 -11.90 6.47
C GLU A 27 4.03 -11.35 5.82
N THR A 28 4.04 -10.05 5.46
CA THR A 28 5.17 -9.44 4.76
C THR A 28 6.33 -9.06 5.70
N PHE A 29 6.04 -8.26 6.73
CA PHE A 29 7.10 -7.63 7.53
C PHE A 29 7.52 -8.46 8.73
N ILE A 30 6.59 -9.21 9.34
CA ILE A 30 6.90 -10.03 10.52
C ILE A 30 7.35 -11.43 10.11
N GLU A 31 6.62 -12.07 9.18
CA GLU A 31 6.89 -13.48 8.87
C GLU A 31 7.91 -13.64 7.74
N ASP A 32 7.80 -12.87 6.63
CA ASP A 32 8.70 -13.01 5.48
C ASP A 32 10.04 -12.26 5.70
N PHE A 33 9.98 -11.02 6.16
CA PHE A 33 11.18 -10.20 6.39
C PHE A 33 11.75 -10.32 7.80
N ALA A 34 11.00 -10.87 8.75
CA ALA A 34 11.40 -11.08 10.13
C ALA A 34 11.95 -9.80 10.80
N ILE A 35 11.32 -8.64 10.53
CA ILE A 35 11.74 -7.37 11.11
C ILE A 35 11.42 -7.39 12.62
N PRO A 36 12.42 -7.13 13.49
CA PRO A 36 12.28 -7.29 14.92
C PRO A 36 11.65 -6.06 15.59
N TYR A 37 10.39 -5.75 15.25
CA TYR A 37 9.69 -4.65 15.91
C TYR A 37 9.47 -4.92 17.41
N PRO A 38 9.66 -3.92 18.30
CA PRO A 38 9.28 -4.06 19.70
C PRO A 38 7.78 -4.37 19.84
N PRO A 39 7.36 -5.37 20.62
CA PRO A 39 5.96 -5.82 20.65
C PRO A 39 4.94 -4.75 21.01
N ALA A 40 5.26 -3.85 21.95
CA ALA A 40 4.36 -2.78 22.36
C ALA A 40 4.19 -1.73 21.26
N ASP A 41 5.29 -1.35 20.59
CA ASP A 41 5.29 -0.41 19.47
C ASP A 41 4.54 -0.98 18.28
N LEU A 42 4.76 -2.27 17.99
CA LEU A 42 4.05 -2.98 16.93
C LEU A 42 2.55 -2.97 17.16
N ALA A 43 2.09 -3.30 18.37
CA ALA A 43 0.66 -3.34 18.70
C ALA A 43 -0.01 -1.97 18.55
N LEU A 44 0.67 -0.90 18.96
CA LEU A 44 0.20 0.47 18.79
C LEU A 44 0.13 0.84 17.30
N PHE A 45 1.21 0.61 16.57
CA PHE A 45 1.27 0.87 15.13
C PHE A 45 0.17 0.13 14.36
N GLU A 46 -0.05 -1.15 14.64
CA GLU A 46 -1.10 -1.96 14.00
C GLU A 46 -2.50 -1.38 14.25
N THR A 47 -2.76 -0.95 15.49
CA THR A 47 -4.04 -0.34 15.87
C THR A 47 -4.27 1.00 15.16
N GLU A 48 -3.27 1.86 15.15
CA GLU A 48 -3.36 3.20 14.56
C GLU A 48 -3.40 3.18 13.03
N THR A 49 -2.71 2.21 12.41
CA THR A 49 -2.55 2.15 10.94
C THR A 49 -3.62 1.29 10.28
N TYR A 50 -3.99 0.16 10.89
CA TYR A 50 -4.88 -0.84 10.31
C TYR A 50 -6.20 -1.03 11.07
N GLY A 51 -6.41 -0.29 12.15
CA GLY A 51 -7.66 -0.34 12.90
C GLY A 51 -8.87 0.10 12.05
N PRO A 52 -10.08 -0.47 12.33
CA PRO A 52 -11.29 -0.18 11.54
C PRO A 52 -11.62 1.32 11.44
N ALA A 53 -11.40 2.09 12.50
CA ALA A 53 -11.64 3.54 12.50
C ALA A 53 -10.75 4.27 11.47
N ARG A 54 -9.48 3.87 11.36
CA ARG A 54 -8.53 4.42 10.39
C ARG A 54 -8.95 4.06 8.97
N VAL A 55 -9.28 2.80 8.73
CA VAL A 55 -9.73 2.31 7.42
C VAL A 55 -11.04 3.00 6.99
N ALA A 56 -11.98 3.19 7.91
CA ALA A 56 -13.23 3.92 7.65
C ALA A 56 -12.96 5.38 7.23
N ALA A 57 -12.05 6.06 7.93
CA ALA A 57 -11.67 7.42 7.60
C ALA A 57 -11.02 7.52 6.21
N GLU A 58 -10.16 6.57 5.84
CA GLU A 58 -9.52 6.50 4.52
C GLU A 58 -10.53 6.26 3.40
N ILE A 59 -11.55 5.40 3.62
CA ILE A 59 -12.63 5.16 2.64
C ILE A 59 -13.54 6.38 2.49
N ALA A 60 -13.80 7.10 3.57
CA ALA A 60 -14.67 8.29 3.54
C ALA A 60 -14.01 9.53 2.92
N ASP A 61 -12.67 9.57 2.86
CA ASP A 61 -11.94 10.70 2.30
C ASP A 61 -11.88 10.60 0.76
N ALA A 62 -12.53 11.52 0.07
CA ALA A 62 -12.55 11.58 -1.40
C ALA A 62 -11.16 11.80 -2.05
N LYS A 63 -10.15 12.19 -1.25
CA LYS A 63 -8.75 12.30 -1.70
C LYS A 63 -8.02 10.97 -1.73
N HIS A 64 -8.64 9.91 -1.24
CA HIS A 64 -8.10 8.56 -1.21
C HIS A 64 -8.91 7.64 -2.12
N ALA A 65 -8.30 6.56 -2.55
CA ALA A 65 -9.00 5.44 -3.18
C ALA A 65 -8.35 4.12 -2.77
N THR A 66 -9.19 3.12 -2.52
CA THR A 66 -8.73 1.76 -2.20
C THR A 66 -9.45 0.77 -3.10
N TRP A 67 -8.70 -0.02 -3.86
CA TRP A 67 -9.23 -1.17 -4.60
C TRP A 67 -9.00 -2.43 -3.81
N VAL A 68 -9.99 -3.29 -3.82
CA VAL A 68 -9.92 -4.62 -3.23
C VAL A 68 -10.11 -5.69 -4.30
N ALA A 69 -9.39 -6.78 -4.16
CA ALA A 69 -9.58 -7.98 -4.94
C ALA A 69 -10.37 -9.00 -4.12
N VAL A 70 -11.41 -9.55 -4.72
CA VAL A 70 -12.36 -10.48 -4.08
C VAL A 70 -12.20 -11.85 -4.70
N ASP A 71 -12.09 -12.89 -3.89
CA ASP A 71 -12.05 -14.28 -4.36
C ASP A 71 -13.47 -14.80 -4.70
N PRO A 72 -13.61 -16.01 -5.25
CA PRO A 72 -14.92 -16.59 -5.58
C PRO A 72 -15.83 -16.81 -4.38
N GLU A 73 -15.27 -16.94 -3.18
CA GLU A 73 -15.98 -17.11 -1.92
C GLU A 73 -16.43 -15.78 -1.29
N GLY A 74 -16.03 -14.65 -1.91
CA GLY A 74 -16.39 -13.30 -1.45
C GLY A 74 -15.40 -12.69 -0.45
N ALA A 75 -14.27 -13.36 -0.16
CA ALA A 75 -13.26 -12.83 0.75
C ALA A 75 -12.33 -11.83 0.06
N LEU A 76 -11.88 -10.82 0.81
CA LEU A 76 -10.87 -9.87 0.33
C LEU A 76 -9.48 -10.49 0.44
N VAL A 77 -8.74 -10.55 -0.67
CA VAL A 77 -7.45 -11.26 -0.74
C VAL A 77 -6.26 -10.38 -1.14
N ALA A 78 -6.52 -9.20 -1.65
CA ALA A 78 -5.49 -8.21 -2.00
C ALA A 78 -6.09 -6.81 -2.06
N TYR A 79 -5.24 -5.78 -1.97
CA TYR A 79 -5.68 -4.39 -2.08
C TYR A 79 -4.58 -3.48 -2.59
N ALA A 80 -4.98 -2.32 -3.13
CA ALA A 80 -4.13 -1.18 -3.41
C ALA A 80 -4.76 0.09 -2.85
N HIS A 81 -3.98 0.93 -2.17
CA HIS A 81 -4.43 2.17 -1.55
C HIS A 81 -3.57 3.35 -2.02
N VAL A 82 -4.21 4.40 -2.48
CA VAL A 82 -3.60 5.63 -3.00
C VAL A 82 -4.21 6.86 -2.33
N GLY A 83 -3.45 7.96 -2.33
CA GLY A 83 -3.91 9.25 -1.80
C GLY A 83 -2.87 10.36 -1.97
N PRO A 84 -3.03 11.52 -1.30
CA PRO A 84 -2.06 12.61 -1.33
C PRO A 84 -0.68 12.17 -0.84
N CYS A 85 0.39 12.57 -1.53
CA CYS A 85 1.75 12.17 -1.15
C CYS A 85 2.17 12.77 0.20
N LYS A 86 2.76 11.92 1.06
CA LYS A 86 3.24 12.27 2.42
C LYS A 86 4.75 12.02 2.58
N LEU A 87 5.42 11.56 1.54
CA LEU A 87 6.85 11.22 1.61
C LEU A 87 7.69 12.47 1.85
N PRO A 88 8.72 12.39 2.70
CA PRO A 88 9.59 13.52 3.03
C PRO A 88 10.64 13.76 1.94
N HIS A 89 10.22 14.22 0.78
CA HIS A 89 11.12 14.51 -0.34
C HIS A 89 11.14 16.00 -0.67
N PRO A 90 12.32 16.63 -0.86
CA PRO A 90 12.42 18.09 -1.08
C PRO A 90 11.76 18.56 -2.38
N GLU A 91 11.63 17.69 -3.37
CA GLU A 91 10.96 18.01 -4.64
C GLU A 91 9.45 17.74 -4.64
N LEU A 92 8.87 17.24 -3.53
CA LEU A 92 7.44 17.02 -3.44
C LEU A 92 6.67 18.32 -3.60
N ARG A 93 5.64 18.31 -4.44
CA ARG A 93 4.74 19.44 -4.67
C ARG A 93 3.36 19.16 -4.10
N ALA A 94 2.66 20.20 -3.72
CA ALA A 94 1.28 20.08 -3.30
C ALA A 94 0.42 19.48 -4.43
N GLY A 95 -0.48 18.56 -4.07
CA GLY A 95 -1.37 17.89 -5.03
C GLY A 95 -0.81 16.61 -5.63
N GLU A 96 0.49 16.34 -5.50
CA GLU A 96 1.06 15.06 -5.95
C GLU A 96 0.55 13.88 -5.11
N VAL A 97 0.53 12.71 -5.72
CA VAL A 97 -0.10 11.51 -5.19
C VAL A 97 0.86 10.37 -4.96
N GLU A 98 0.50 9.51 -4.01
CA GLU A 98 1.29 8.37 -3.57
C GLU A 98 0.49 7.08 -3.60
N LEU A 99 1.14 6.00 -4.04
CA LEU A 99 0.71 4.65 -3.76
C LEU A 99 1.24 4.26 -2.38
N TYR A 100 0.37 4.27 -1.38
CA TYR A 100 0.74 3.92 0.00
C TYR A 100 0.97 2.43 0.19
N GLN A 101 0.09 1.62 -0.39
CA GLN A 101 0.06 0.18 -0.12
C GLN A 101 -0.41 -0.57 -1.37
N LEU A 102 0.26 -1.69 -1.66
CA LEU A 102 -0.15 -2.70 -2.63
C LEU A 102 0.26 -4.05 -2.10
N TYR A 103 -0.70 -4.77 -1.54
CA TYR A 103 -0.45 -6.05 -0.88
C TYR A 103 -1.45 -7.11 -1.31
N MET A 104 -1.02 -8.34 -1.24
CA MET A 104 -1.83 -9.53 -1.45
C MET A 104 -1.41 -10.62 -0.48
N LEU A 105 -2.36 -11.41 -0.03
CA LEU A 105 -2.11 -12.56 0.82
C LEU A 105 -1.24 -13.61 0.12
N ARG A 106 -0.54 -14.42 0.91
CA ARG A 106 0.20 -15.58 0.40
C ARG A 106 -0.70 -16.47 -0.44
N GLY A 107 -0.15 -17.06 -1.49
CA GLY A 107 -0.91 -17.89 -2.42
C GLY A 107 -1.68 -17.11 -3.51
N GLN A 108 -1.82 -15.80 -3.40
CA GLN A 108 -2.44 -14.95 -4.42
C GLN A 108 -1.43 -14.32 -5.39
N GLN A 109 -0.15 -14.58 -5.17
CA GLN A 109 0.94 -14.02 -5.96
C GLN A 109 1.17 -14.81 -7.26
N GLY A 110 1.70 -14.15 -8.30
CA GLY A 110 2.08 -14.82 -9.56
C GLY A 110 1.01 -14.85 -10.65
N GLY A 111 -0.28 -14.63 -10.32
CA GLY A 111 -1.41 -14.66 -11.27
C GLY A 111 -1.74 -13.33 -11.97
N GLY A 112 -0.85 -12.33 -11.96
CA GLY A 112 -1.13 -11.03 -12.56
C GLY A 112 -1.95 -10.07 -11.69
N LEU A 113 -2.42 -10.50 -10.52
CA LEU A 113 -3.27 -9.71 -9.63
C LEU A 113 -2.60 -8.40 -9.19
N GLY A 114 -1.31 -8.45 -8.79
CA GLY A 114 -0.56 -7.25 -8.43
C GLY A 114 -0.48 -6.23 -9.57
N ARG A 115 -0.30 -6.72 -10.81
CA ARG A 115 -0.33 -5.88 -12.00
C ARG A 115 -1.69 -5.22 -12.19
N ALA A 116 -2.78 -5.98 -12.10
CA ALA A 116 -4.13 -5.46 -12.28
C ALA A 116 -4.49 -4.40 -11.21
N LEU A 117 -4.10 -4.61 -9.94
CA LEU A 117 -4.25 -3.63 -8.88
C LEU A 117 -3.41 -2.37 -9.13
N MET A 118 -2.16 -2.54 -9.56
CA MET A 118 -1.28 -1.41 -9.89
C MET A 118 -1.83 -0.58 -11.04
N GLU A 119 -2.39 -1.21 -12.08
CA GLU A 119 -3.02 -0.52 -13.21
C GLU A 119 -4.24 0.32 -12.75
N ARG A 120 -5.05 -0.18 -11.80
CA ARG A 120 -6.14 0.59 -11.18
C ARG A 120 -5.61 1.80 -10.40
N ALA A 121 -4.62 1.58 -9.55
CA ALA A 121 -3.99 2.64 -8.76
C ALA A 121 -3.38 3.73 -9.67
N MET A 122 -2.63 3.32 -10.69
CA MET A 122 -2.03 4.25 -11.65
C MET A 122 -3.07 5.03 -12.45
N GLY A 123 -4.15 4.38 -12.88
CA GLY A 123 -5.25 5.05 -13.58
C GLY A 123 -5.85 6.18 -12.75
N TRP A 124 -6.06 5.94 -11.46
CA TRP A 124 -6.54 6.97 -10.53
C TRP A 124 -5.51 8.10 -10.34
N MET A 125 -4.25 7.76 -10.08
CA MET A 125 -3.19 8.76 -9.90
C MET A 125 -3.00 9.63 -11.15
N GLN A 126 -3.14 9.06 -12.34
CA GLN A 126 -3.05 9.79 -13.63
C GLN A 126 -4.28 10.67 -13.91
N ALA A 127 -5.39 10.43 -13.23
CA ALA A 127 -6.59 11.26 -13.35
C ALA A 127 -6.56 12.48 -12.40
N GLN A 128 -5.57 12.59 -11.50
CA GLN A 128 -5.46 13.73 -10.61
C GLN A 128 -4.92 14.98 -11.34
N PRO A 129 -5.23 16.19 -10.84
CA PRO A 129 -4.73 17.44 -11.46
C PRO A 129 -3.21 17.50 -11.58
N ASP A 130 -2.49 17.14 -10.52
CA ASP A 130 -1.03 17.16 -10.44
C ASP A 130 -0.40 15.79 -10.75
N LYS A 131 -0.83 15.18 -11.84
CA LYS A 131 -0.54 13.81 -12.25
C LYS A 131 0.87 13.57 -12.80
N ASP A 132 1.66 14.61 -12.99
CA ASP A 132 2.95 14.52 -13.68
C ASP A 132 3.95 13.65 -12.91
N ARG A 133 3.83 13.62 -11.57
CA ARG A 133 4.68 12.81 -10.72
C ARG A 133 3.85 11.95 -9.77
N GLN A 134 4.23 10.70 -9.69
CA GLN A 134 3.61 9.69 -8.82
C GLN A 134 4.69 9.10 -7.92
N TRP A 135 4.35 8.89 -6.65
CA TRP A 135 5.30 8.52 -5.62
C TRP A 135 4.92 7.21 -4.94
N LEU A 136 5.90 6.54 -4.38
CA LEU A 136 5.72 5.44 -3.43
C LEU A 136 6.94 5.29 -2.53
N GLY A 137 6.73 4.77 -1.32
CA GLY A 137 7.76 4.28 -0.44
C GLY A 137 7.89 2.77 -0.56
N VAL A 138 9.10 2.23 -0.43
CA VAL A 138 9.35 0.80 -0.40
C VAL A 138 10.50 0.46 0.53
N TRP A 139 10.29 -0.57 1.37
CA TRP A 139 11.34 -1.04 2.27
C TRP A 139 12.59 -1.45 1.50
N SER A 140 13.77 -1.01 1.97
CA SER A 140 15.04 -1.20 1.25
C SER A 140 15.42 -2.67 1.05
N GLY A 141 14.93 -3.57 1.91
CA GLY A 141 15.12 -5.02 1.77
C GLY A 141 14.10 -5.72 0.86
N ASN A 142 13.10 -5.01 0.31
CA ASN A 142 12.08 -5.61 -0.56
C ASN A 142 12.45 -5.53 -2.04
N ASP A 143 13.50 -6.25 -2.44
CA ASP A 143 13.98 -6.31 -3.84
C ASP A 143 12.89 -6.72 -4.83
N ARG A 144 11.95 -7.55 -4.40
CA ARG A 144 10.86 -8.01 -5.26
C ARG A 144 9.92 -6.86 -5.62
N ALA A 145 9.50 -6.08 -4.62
CA ALA A 145 8.65 -4.91 -4.85
C ALA A 145 9.38 -3.84 -5.66
N GLN A 146 10.66 -3.59 -5.39
CA GLN A 146 11.49 -2.64 -6.14
C GLN A 146 11.52 -2.99 -7.63
N ARG A 147 11.81 -4.27 -7.97
CA ARG A 147 11.77 -4.74 -9.36
C ARG A 147 10.37 -4.66 -9.98
N PHE A 148 9.33 -4.89 -9.19
CA PHE A 148 7.96 -4.75 -9.65
C PHE A 148 7.64 -3.31 -10.02
N TYR A 149 7.91 -2.33 -9.15
CA TYR A 149 7.65 -0.91 -9.42
C TYR A 149 8.49 -0.34 -10.55
N ALA A 150 9.74 -0.82 -10.70
CA ALA A 150 10.60 -0.42 -11.82
C ALA A 150 9.99 -0.74 -13.20
N ARG A 151 9.23 -1.84 -13.32
CA ARG A 151 8.52 -2.20 -14.57
C ARG A 151 7.39 -1.21 -14.92
N PHE A 152 6.90 -0.46 -13.95
CA PHE A 152 5.92 0.60 -14.14
C PHE A 152 6.56 1.99 -14.30
N GLY A 153 7.89 2.06 -14.42
CA GLY A 153 8.63 3.29 -14.66
C GLY A 153 8.99 4.08 -13.41
N PHE A 154 8.77 3.52 -12.22
CA PHE A 154 9.24 4.13 -10.97
C PHE A 154 10.74 3.95 -10.81
N ARG A 155 11.42 4.99 -10.32
CA ARG A 155 12.87 4.99 -10.05
C ARG A 155 13.12 5.53 -8.65
N GLN A 156 14.14 5.01 -7.99
CA GLN A 156 14.59 5.53 -6.71
C GLN A 156 15.09 6.97 -6.87
N VAL A 157 14.59 7.87 -6.03
CA VAL A 157 14.96 9.29 -6.02
C VAL A 157 15.40 9.76 -4.63
N GLY A 158 15.22 8.95 -3.59
CA GLY A 158 15.60 9.30 -2.24
C GLY A 158 15.45 8.14 -1.28
N THR A 159 15.70 8.43 -0.02
CA THR A 159 15.55 7.52 1.11
C THR A 159 14.90 8.25 2.28
N TYR A 160 14.27 7.51 3.17
CA TYR A 160 13.79 8.07 4.43
C TYR A 160 13.76 6.97 5.51
N SER A 161 13.51 7.40 6.74
CA SER A 161 13.38 6.51 7.88
C SER A 161 11.92 6.40 8.26
N PHE A 162 11.35 5.20 8.20
CA PHE A 162 9.98 4.93 8.59
C PHE A 162 9.96 4.42 10.04
N ALA A 163 9.12 5.03 10.88
CA ALA A 163 9.06 4.72 12.29
C ALA A 163 7.95 3.73 12.62
N VAL A 164 8.30 2.69 13.40
CA VAL A 164 7.35 1.86 14.13
C VAL A 164 7.77 1.94 15.60
N GLY A 165 7.16 2.85 16.36
CA GLY A 165 7.63 3.24 17.68
C GLY A 165 9.08 3.73 17.63
N ASP A 166 9.98 3.10 18.40
CA ASP A 166 11.40 3.40 18.39
C ASP A 166 12.20 2.70 17.29
N HIS A 167 11.63 1.68 16.64
CA HIS A 167 12.26 1.03 15.49
C HIS A 167 12.23 1.94 14.26
N ARG A 168 13.31 1.89 13.47
CA ARG A 168 13.46 2.68 12.25
C ARG A 168 13.77 1.79 11.07
N ASP A 169 12.82 1.67 10.14
CA ASP A 169 13.03 1.01 8.87
C ASP A 169 13.70 1.96 7.88
N HIS A 170 14.64 1.43 7.11
CA HIS A 170 15.24 2.17 6.01
C HIS A 170 14.41 1.96 4.75
N GLU A 171 13.82 3.04 4.25
CA GLU A 171 12.91 3.05 3.10
C GLU A 171 13.50 3.80 1.92
N PHE A 172 13.23 3.32 0.73
CA PHE A 172 13.50 4.04 -0.51
C PHE A 172 12.28 4.82 -0.97
N ILE A 173 12.49 6.04 -1.44
CA ILE A 173 11.49 6.84 -2.12
C ILE A 173 11.64 6.61 -3.62
N TYR A 174 10.56 6.16 -4.24
CA TYR A 174 10.47 5.97 -5.68
C TYR A 174 9.54 6.99 -6.28
N ARG A 175 9.89 7.46 -7.47
CA ARG A 175 9.07 8.40 -8.25
C ARG A 175 9.00 7.94 -9.71
N ARG A 176 7.86 8.20 -10.31
CA ARG A 176 7.60 8.13 -11.74
C ARG A 176 7.17 9.50 -12.22
N GLY A 177 7.66 9.97 -13.38
CA GLY A 177 7.46 11.29 -13.94
C GLY A 177 8.60 12.26 -13.69
#